data_ba14e351a24ba2ce592b9241e9ee2887
#
_entry.id   ba14e351a24ba2ce592b9241e9ee2887
#
_cell.length_a   1.000
_cell.length_b   1.000
_cell.length_c   1.000
_cell.angle_alpha   90.00
_cell.angle_beta   90.00
_cell.angle_gamma   90.00
#
_symmetry.space_group_name_H-M   'P 1'
#
loop_
_entity.id
_entity.type
_entity.pdbx_description
1 polymer ?
#
loop_
_entity_poly.entity_id
_entity_poly.type
_entity_poly.pdbx_seq_one_letter_code
_entity_poly.pdbx_strand_id
1 'polypeptide(L)'
;MNELKNPEEEILQLKERIEECERLIDELSAPIIPSIIPDTMLVPLTGTLNEKRIDNIKNKVLFSIQKQKADTVVVDFTGISQLEVEELGMQNLIYQITEIQTGLRMMGVETIFVGFSPNFAHEIVISGVDTSQFITHATFRDGLKYLMGKKGLEFKIVEI
;
A
#
# COMPACT_ATOMS: atom_id res chain seq x y z
N MET A 1 0.70 33.66 -37.47
CA MET A 1 1.18 34.50 -36.37
C MET A 1 1.14 33.67 -35.12
N ASN A 2 2.30 33.38 -34.54
CA ASN A 2 2.36 32.80 -33.21
C ASN A 2 2.00 33.92 -32.21
N GLU A 3 0.81 33.85 -31.65
CA GLU A 3 0.50 34.62 -30.45
C GLU A 3 1.45 34.13 -29.36
N LEU A 4 2.40 34.97 -28.96
CA LEU A 4 3.21 34.76 -27.80
C LEU A 4 2.27 34.71 -26.59
N LYS A 5 1.95 33.50 -26.11
CA LYS A 5 1.19 33.33 -24.88
C LYS A 5 1.93 34.09 -23.77
N ASN A 6 1.18 34.87 -23.01
CA ASN A 6 1.73 35.57 -21.87
C ASN A 6 2.38 34.54 -20.94
N PRO A 7 3.66 34.68 -20.55
CA PRO A 7 4.31 33.75 -19.67
C PRO A 7 3.59 33.51 -18.35
N GLU A 8 2.87 34.49 -17.83
CA GLU A 8 2.05 34.35 -16.63
C GLU A 8 0.84 33.44 -16.84
N GLU A 9 0.20 33.50 -18.01
CA GLU A 9 -0.91 32.60 -18.35
C GLU A 9 -0.42 31.17 -18.56
N GLU A 10 0.74 31.01 -19.17
CA GLU A 10 1.34 29.67 -19.35
C GLU A 10 1.72 29.04 -18.01
N ILE A 11 2.31 29.81 -17.10
CA ILE A 11 2.61 29.33 -15.73
C ILE A 11 1.35 28.94 -14.99
N LEU A 12 0.25 29.71 -15.11
CA LEU A 12 -1.01 29.39 -14.49
C LEU A 12 -1.59 28.07 -15.03
N GLN A 13 -1.62 27.91 -16.35
CA GLN A 13 -2.08 26.68 -16.99
C GLN A 13 -1.25 25.44 -16.59
N LEU A 14 0.07 25.60 -16.49
CA LEU A 14 0.94 24.53 -16.04
C LEU A 14 0.71 24.14 -14.57
N LYS A 15 0.47 25.12 -13.71
CA LYS A 15 0.11 24.87 -12.30
C LYS A 15 -1.20 24.11 -12.17
N GLU A 16 -2.24 24.54 -12.87
CA GLU A 16 -3.55 23.85 -12.89
C GLU A 16 -3.41 22.40 -13.38
N ARG A 17 -2.60 22.18 -14.42
CA ARG A 17 -2.34 20.83 -14.94
C ARG A 17 -1.55 19.95 -13.96
N ILE A 18 -0.59 20.53 -13.24
CA ILE A 18 0.15 19.81 -12.21
C ILE A 18 -0.79 19.39 -11.06
N GLU A 19 -1.63 20.31 -10.57
CA GLU A 19 -2.62 20.01 -9.54
C GLU A 19 -3.60 18.91 -9.97
N GLU A 20 -4.07 18.95 -11.22
CA GLU A 20 -4.93 17.89 -11.77
C GLU A 20 -4.19 16.54 -11.84
N CYS A 21 -2.94 16.50 -12.29
CA CYS A 21 -2.13 15.30 -12.34
C CYS A 21 -1.88 14.73 -10.92
N GLU A 22 -1.57 15.58 -9.95
CA GLU A 22 -1.39 15.18 -8.57
C GLU A 22 -2.68 14.58 -7.98
N ARG A 23 -3.83 15.20 -8.26
CA ARG A 23 -5.14 14.67 -7.84
C ARG A 23 -5.42 13.29 -8.44
N LEU A 24 -5.15 13.11 -9.74
CA LEU A 24 -5.31 11.82 -10.42
C LEU A 24 -4.37 10.75 -9.85
N ILE A 25 -3.13 11.10 -9.54
CA ILE A 25 -2.17 10.19 -8.89
C ILE A 25 -2.70 9.77 -7.52
N ASP A 26 -3.23 10.69 -6.74
CA ASP A 26 -3.79 10.39 -5.42
C ASP A 26 -5.05 9.51 -5.53
N GLU A 27 -5.93 9.75 -6.50
CA GLU A 27 -7.12 8.92 -6.75
C GLU A 27 -6.77 7.49 -7.18
N LEU A 28 -5.74 7.34 -8.01
CA LEU A 28 -5.26 6.05 -8.51
C LEU A 28 -4.33 5.33 -7.51
N SER A 29 -3.88 6.03 -6.47
CA SER A 29 -2.97 5.50 -5.47
C SER A 29 -3.67 4.47 -4.58
N ALA A 30 -3.07 3.29 -4.48
CA ALA A 30 -3.48 2.22 -3.59
C ALA A 30 -5.01 1.99 -3.59
N PRO A 31 -5.56 1.36 -4.62
CA PRO A 31 -6.95 0.95 -4.61
C PRO A 31 -7.18 0.01 -3.43
N ILE A 32 -8.29 0.22 -2.71
CA ILE A 32 -8.71 -0.68 -1.64
C ILE A 32 -9.67 -1.68 -2.24
N ILE A 33 -9.28 -2.94 -2.30
CA ILE A 33 -10.02 -3.99 -2.98
C ILE A 33 -10.59 -4.97 -1.95
N PRO A 34 -11.92 -5.12 -1.83
CA PRO A 34 -12.51 -6.19 -1.03
C PRO A 34 -12.08 -7.56 -1.58
N SER A 35 -11.65 -8.45 -0.69
CA SER A 35 -11.29 -9.81 -1.07
C SER A 35 -12.50 -10.73 -1.07
N ILE A 36 -12.40 -11.83 -1.81
CA ILE A 36 -13.30 -12.99 -1.67
C ILE A 36 -13.18 -13.64 -0.27
N ILE A 37 -12.03 -13.47 0.38
CA ILE A 37 -11.84 -13.92 1.76
C ILE A 37 -12.62 -12.96 2.67
N PRO A 38 -13.53 -13.46 3.53
CA PRO A 38 -14.38 -12.60 4.35
C PRO A 38 -13.58 -11.61 5.20
N ASP A 39 -14.14 -10.43 5.38
CA ASP A 39 -13.62 -9.34 6.23
C ASP A 39 -12.16 -8.93 5.93
N THR A 40 -11.74 -9.16 4.68
CA THR A 40 -10.37 -8.92 4.22
C THR A 40 -10.34 -7.88 3.12
N MET A 41 -9.43 -6.91 3.26
CA MET A 41 -9.13 -5.90 2.25
C MET A 41 -7.73 -6.10 1.67
N LEU A 42 -7.59 -5.82 0.39
CA LEU A 42 -6.34 -5.85 -0.35
C LEU A 42 -5.91 -4.43 -0.69
N VAL A 43 -4.65 -4.11 -0.42
CA VAL A 43 -4.04 -2.80 -0.68
C VAL A 43 -2.78 -2.98 -1.52
N PRO A 44 -2.88 -3.08 -2.85
CA PRO A 44 -1.71 -3.14 -3.71
C PRO A 44 -1.04 -1.77 -3.78
N LEU A 45 0.26 -1.73 -3.53
CA LEU A 45 1.09 -0.54 -3.67
C LEU A 45 1.87 -0.60 -4.97
N THR A 46 1.85 0.49 -5.72
CA THR A 46 2.56 0.61 -7.00
C THR A 46 3.15 2.00 -7.16
N GLY A 47 4.25 2.08 -7.91
CA GLY A 47 4.88 3.35 -8.25
C GLY A 47 5.58 4.03 -7.08
N THR A 48 5.97 5.28 -7.28
CA THR A 48 6.77 6.04 -6.32
C THR A 48 6.02 6.30 -5.03
N LEU A 49 6.66 5.98 -3.91
CA LEU A 49 6.18 6.29 -2.57
C LEU A 49 6.87 7.56 -2.06
N ASN A 50 6.08 8.56 -1.70
CA ASN A 50 6.52 9.72 -0.95
C ASN A 50 5.66 9.88 0.32
N GLU A 51 6.08 10.74 1.24
CA GLU A 51 5.39 10.92 2.52
C GLU A 51 3.92 11.28 2.35
N LYS A 52 3.60 12.24 1.47
CA LYS A 52 2.22 12.66 1.19
C LYS A 52 1.36 11.50 0.70
N ARG A 53 1.90 10.67 -0.21
CA ARG A 53 1.20 9.52 -0.74
C ARG A 53 0.97 8.44 0.32
N ILE A 54 1.96 8.20 1.17
CA ILE A 54 1.83 7.25 2.28
C ILE A 54 0.74 7.71 3.26
N ASP A 55 0.70 8.99 3.61
CA ASP A 55 -0.33 9.53 4.49
C ASP A 55 -1.74 9.41 3.86
N ASN A 56 -1.87 9.66 2.57
CA ASN A 56 -3.11 9.46 1.83
C ASN A 56 -3.55 7.98 1.86
N ILE A 57 -2.61 7.05 1.67
CA ILE A 57 -2.87 5.60 1.75
C ILE A 57 -3.33 5.21 3.15
N LYS A 58 -2.64 5.67 4.20
CA LYS A 58 -3.03 5.43 5.59
C LYS A 58 -4.47 5.87 5.86
N ASN A 59 -4.80 7.11 5.50
CA ASN A 59 -6.13 7.66 5.72
C ASN A 59 -7.21 6.88 4.95
N LYS A 60 -6.92 6.50 3.73
CA LYS A 60 -7.81 5.71 2.87
C LYS A 60 -8.08 4.32 3.45
N VAL A 61 -7.02 3.65 3.92
CA VAL A 61 -7.12 2.34 4.57
C VAL A 61 -7.95 2.42 5.85
N LEU A 62 -7.64 3.37 6.73
CA LEU A 62 -8.36 3.55 7.99
C LEU A 62 -9.86 3.82 7.77
N PHE A 63 -10.19 4.70 6.82
CA PHE A 63 -11.58 4.98 6.46
C PHE A 63 -12.30 3.75 5.90
N SER A 64 -11.63 2.99 5.02
CA SER A 64 -12.21 1.80 4.39
C SER A 64 -12.43 0.67 5.38
N ILE A 65 -11.55 0.49 6.36
CA ILE A 65 -11.72 -0.47 7.46
C ILE A 65 -12.99 -0.20 8.24
N GLN A 66 -13.21 1.04 8.63
CA GLN A 66 -14.41 1.43 9.38
C GLN A 66 -15.69 1.18 8.56
N LYS A 67 -15.67 1.53 7.28
CA LYS A 67 -16.80 1.39 6.38
C LYS A 67 -17.14 -0.08 6.08
N GLN A 68 -16.14 -0.91 5.86
CA GLN A 68 -16.30 -2.31 5.43
C GLN A 68 -16.23 -3.30 6.60
N LYS A 69 -15.93 -2.84 7.81
CA LYS A 69 -15.76 -3.69 9.01
C LYS A 69 -14.72 -4.80 8.80
N ALA A 70 -13.64 -4.49 8.08
CA ALA A 70 -12.58 -5.46 7.84
C ALA A 70 -11.79 -5.75 9.13
N ASP A 71 -11.42 -7.01 9.31
CA ASP A 71 -10.55 -7.47 10.39
C ASP A 71 -9.12 -7.76 9.94
N THR A 72 -8.92 -7.81 8.61
CA THR A 72 -7.62 -8.14 8.01
C THR A 72 -7.35 -7.26 6.79
N VAL A 73 -6.11 -6.79 6.69
CA VAL A 73 -5.59 -6.03 5.56
C VAL A 73 -4.36 -6.72 5.00
N VAL A 74 -4.35 -6.99 3.71
CA VAL A 74 -3.17 -7.48 2.99
C VAL A 74 -2.56 -6.32 2.20
N VAL A 75 -1.34 -5.93 2.52
CA VAL A 75 -0.60 -4.86 1.83
C VAL A 75 0.44 -5.50 0.92
N ASP A 76 0.33 -5.25 -0.37
CA ASP A 76 1.17 -5.85 -1.39
C ASP A 76 2.20 -4.86 -1.92
N PHE A 77 3.47 -5.17 -1.69
CA PHE A 77 4.63 -4.39 -2.13
C PHE A 77 5.24 -4.87 -3.45
N THR A 78 4.66 -5.86 -4.11
CA THR A 78 5.20 -6.42 -5.35
C THR A 78 5.40 -5.36 -6.44
N GLY A 79 4.55 -4.35 -6.49
CA GLY A 79 4.63 -3.23 -7.43
C GLY A 79 5.60 -2.12 -7.06
N ILE A 80 6.35 -2.24 -5.95
CA ILE A 80 7.34 -1.26 -5.50
C ILE A 80 8.72 -1.74 -5.89
N SER A 81 9.42 -0.95 -6.71
CA SER A 81 10.79 -1.24 -7.13
C SER A 81 11.81 -0.78 -6.07
N GLN A 82 13.02 -1.33 -6.16
CA GLN A 82 14.13 -0.91 -5.31
C GLN A 82 14.45 0.58 -5.48
N LEU A 83 14.34 1.11 -6.70
CA LEU A 83 14.61 2.53 -6.99
C LEU A 83 13.63 3.44 -6.21
N GLU A 84 12.37 3.07 -6.15
CA GLU A 84 11.33 3.82 -5.42
C GLU A 84 11.55 3.76 -3.91
N VAL A 85 12.07 2.65 -3.39
CA VAL A 85 12.48 2.52 -1.99
C VAL A 85 13.67 3.42 -1.67
N GLU A 86 14.64 3.51 -2.58
CA GLU A 86 15.82 4.37 -2.42
C GLU A 86 15.45 5.86 -2.39
N GLU A 87 14.47 6.29 -3.20
CA GLU A 87 13.98 7.67 -3.23
C GLU A 87 13.33 8.09 -1.91
N LEU A 88 12.52 7.25 -1.31
CA LEU A 88 11.89 7.50 -0.01
C LEU A 88 12.89 7.39 1.15
N GLY A 89 13.90 6.55 0.98
CA GLY A 89 14.82 6.11 2.02
C GLY A 89 14.30 4.90 2.79
N MET A 90 15.14 3.89 2.89
CA MET A 90 14.81 2.59 3.52
C MET A 90 14.32 2.75 4.95
N GLN A 91 15.01 3.55 5.75
CA GLN A 91 14.65 3.77 7.16
C GLN A 91 13.28 4.46 7.30
N ASN A 92 13.00 5.40 6.42
CA ASN A 92 11.71 6.08 6.42
C ASN A 92 10.58 5.10 6.03
N LEU A 93 10.79 4.26 5.03
CA LEU A 93 9.81 3.26 4.63
C LEU A 93 9.53 2.25 5.75
N ILE A 94 10.56 1.75 6.43
CA ILE A 94 10.43 0.86 7.58
C ILE A 94 9.62 1.53 8.70
N TYR A 95 9.93 2.78 9.00
CA TYR A 95 9.19 3.56 9.99
C TYR A 95 7.70 3.67 9.62
N GLN A 96 7.39 4.02 8.39
CA GLN A 96 6.01 4.17 7.91
C GLN A 96 5.23 2.86 7.94
N ILE A 97 5.85 1.75 7.56
CA ILE A 97 5.23 0.42 7.64
C ILE A 97 4.92 0.05 9.09
N THR A 98 5.85 0.31 9.99
CA THR A 98 5.67 0.05 11.43
C THR A 98 4.52 0.87 12.01
N GLU A 99 4.41 2.14 11.62
CA GLU A 99 3.31 3.01 12.03
C GLU A 99 1.95 2.51 11.53
N ILE A 100 1.85 2.13 10.25
CA ILE A 100 0.63 1.57 9.67
C ILE A 100 0.20 0.33 10.45
N GLN A 101 1.13 -0.61 10.65
CA GLN A 101 0.85 -1.85 11.37
C GLN A 101 0.39 -1.58 12.80
N THR A 102 1.08 -0.70 13.52
CA THR A 102 0.74 -0.36 14.90
C THR A 102 -0.65 0.25 14.98
N GLY A 103 -0.97 1.21 14.11
CA GLY A 103 -2.28 1.83 14.05
C GLY A 103 -3.41 0.84 13.76
N LEU A 104 -3.21 -0.04 12.79
CA LEU A 104 -4.18 -1.08 12.44
C LEU A 104 -4.40 -2.08 13.58
N ARG A 105 -3.33 -2.50 14.23
CA ARG A 105 -3.40 -3.40 15.38
C ARG A 105 -4.16 -2.78 16.56
N MET A 106 -4.01 -1.48 16.81
CA MET A 106 -4.78 -0.77 17.83
C MET A 106 -6.28 -0.76 17.52
N MET A 107 -6.66 -0.89 16.25
CA MET A 107 -8.05 -1.01 15.80
C MET A 107 -8.55 -2.47 15.78
N GLY A 108 -7.73 -3.43 16.20
CA GLY A 108 -8.06 -4.86 16.15
C GLY A 108 -7.94 -5.47 14.76
N VAL A 109 -7.22 -4.83 13.85
CA VAL A 109 -7.03 -5.26 12.46
C VAL A 109 -5.67 -5.92 12.30
N GLU A 110 -5.65 -7.12 11.76
CA GLU A 110 -4.43 -7.83 11.41
C GLU A 110 -3.88 -7.32 10.07
N THR A 111 -2.58 -7.13 9.99
CA THR A 111 -1.90 -6.72 8.76
C THR A 111 -0.97 -7.81 8.27
N ILE A 112 -1.12 -8.18 7.00
CA ILE A 112 -0.24 -9.13 6.31
C ILE A 112 0.49 -8.37 5.21
N PHE A 113 1.80 -8.43 5.23
CA PHE A 113 2.64 -7.81 4.19
C PHE A 113 3.12 -8.89 3.22
N VAL A 114 3.02 -8.61 1.93
CA VAL A 114 3.49 -9.51 0.89
C VAL A 114 4.34 -8.77 -0.13
N GLY A 115 5.20 -9.51 -0.84
CA GLY A 115 5.96 -8.97 -1.95
C GLY A 115 7.17 -8.12 -1.56
N PHE A 116 7.72 -8.27 -0.36
CA PHE A 116 8.99 -7.65 -0.01
C PHE A 116 10.13 -8.24 -0.84
N SER A 117 10.96 -7.37 -1.43
CA SER A 117 12.20 -7.82 -2.06
C SER A 117 13.16 -8.39 -1.00
N PRO A 118 14.07 -9.31 -1.40
CA PRO A 118 15.09 -9.84 -0.48
C PRO A 118 15.93 -8.74 0.20
N ASN A 119 16.30 -7.70 -0.55
CA ASN A 119 17.03 -6.56 0.01
C ASN A 119 16.21 -5.81 1.05
N PHE A 120 14.94 -5.56 0.78
CA PHE A 120 14.07 -4.87 1.72
C PHE A 120 13.85 -5.69 3.00
N ALA A 121 13.61 -6.98 2.87
CA ALA A 121 13.48 -7.89 4.01
C ALA A 121 14.76 -7.92 4.88
N HIS A 122 15.93 -7.96 4.24
CA HIS A 122 17.22 -7.89 4.92
C HIS A 122 17.39 -6.57 5.71
N GLU A 123 17.09 -5.43 5.07
CA GLU A 123 17.18 -4.11 5.70
C GLU A 123 16.24 -3.96 6.91
N ILE A 124 15.03 -4.53 6.84
CA ILE A 124 14.12 -4.56 8.00
C ILE A 124 14.78 -5.30 9.17
N VAL A 125 15.37 -6.47 8.90
CA VAL A 125 16.01 -7.28 9.96
C VAL A 125 17.17 -6.54 10.61
N ILE A 126 18.03 -5.91 9.82
CA ILE A 126 19.22 -5.20 10.36
C ILE A 126 18.88 -3.84 10.98
N SER A 127 17.71 -3.28 10.70
CA SER A 127 17.29 -1.98 11.28
C SER A 127 17.03 -2.02 12.76
N GLY A 128 16.93 -3.22 13.34
CA GLY A 128 16.63 -3.42 14.76
C GLY A 128 15.14 -3.25 15.11
N VAL A 129 14.26 -3.12 14.12
CA VAL A 129 12.81 -3.12 14.33
C VAL A 129 12.37 -4.50 14.82
N ASP A 130 11.44 -4.55 15.76
CA ASP A 130 10.84 -5.81 16.21
C ASP A 130 9.99 -6.42 15.09
N THR A 131 10.58 -7.41 14.42
CA THR A 131 9.95 -8.13 13.30
C THR A 131 9.00 -9.24 13.76
N SER A 132 8.96 -9.58 15.04
CA SER A 132 8.10 -10.64 15.59
C SER A 132 6.62 -10.39 15.37
N GLN A 133 6.25 -9.14 15.18
CA GLN A 133 4.87 -8.71 14.96
C GLN A 133 4.49 -8.56 13.48
N PHE A 134 5.45 -8.71 12.57
CA PHE A 134 5.18 -8.65 11.14
C PHE A 134 4.78 -10.02 10.62
N ILE A 135 3.58 -10.13 10.06
CA ILE A 135 3.17 -11.30 9.29
C ILE A 135 3.54 -11.01 7.84
N THR A 136 4.50 -11.74 7.31
CA THR A 136 5.01 -11.52 5.96
C THR A 136 5.00 -12.80 5.16
N HIS A 137 4.71 -12.68 3.86
CA HIS A 137 4.84 -13.75 2.89
C HIS A 137 5.53 -13.24 1.63
N ALA A 138 6.27 -14.10 0.94
CA ALA A 138 7.06 -13.72 -0.22
C ALA A 138 6.17 -13.23 -1.38
N THR A 139 5.01 -13.86 -1.56
CA THR A 139 4.09 -13.52 -2.65
C THR A 139 2.68 -13.24 -2.13
N PHE A 140 1.93 -12.49 -2.94
CA PHE A 140 0.51 -12.27 -2.69
C PHE A 140 -0.29 -13.57 -2.57
N ARG A 141 0.00 -14.55 -3.44
CA ARG A 141 -0.60 -15.90 -3.41
C ARG A 141 -0.38 -16.58 -2.07
N ASP A 142 0.85 -16.55 -1.56
CA ASP A 142 1.19 -17.23 -0.30
C ASP A 142 0.52 -16.54 0.89
N GLY A 143 0.43 -15.22 0.88
CA GLY A 143 -0.32 -14.46 1.88
C GLY A 143 -1.80 -14.82 1.89
N LEU A 144 -2.44 -14.94 0.73
CA LEU A 144 -3.84 -15.37 0.64
C LEU A 144 -4.04 -16.82 1.08
N LYS A 145 -3.14 -17.74 0.72
CA LYS A 145 -3.21 -19.13 1.18
C LYS A 145 -3.10 -19.24 2.70
N TYR A 146 -2.16 -18.50 3.29
CA TYR A 146 -2.04 -18.40 4.75
C TYR A 146 -3.35 -17.94 5.38
N LEU A 147 -3.93 -16.87 4.86
CA LEU A 147 -5.16 -16.29 5.40
C LEU A 147 -6.36 -17.21 5.23
N MET A 148 -6.48 -17.90 4.10
CA MET A 148 -7.51 -18.92 3.88
C MET A 148 -7.40 -20.04 4.92
N GLY A 149 -6.21 -20.57 5.13
CA GLY A 149 -5.96 -21.60 6.15
C GLY A 149 -6.33 -21.13 7.54
N LYS A 150 -5.96 -19.90 7.90
CA LYS A 150 -6.28 -19.30 9.19
C LYS A 150 -7.79 -19.11 9.40
N LYS A 151 -8.53 -18.76 8.36
CA LYS A 151 -10.00 -18.58 8.40
C LYS A 151 -10.78 -19.88 8.12
N GLY A 152 -10.09 -21.03 7.97
CA GLY A 152 -10.73 -22.32 7.74
C GLY A 152 -11.37 -22.47 6.37
N LEU A 153 -10.85 -21.79 5.36
CA LEU A 153 -11.35 -21.79 3.98
C LEU A 153 -10.52 -22.68 3.08
N GLU A 154 -11.16 -23.35 2.14
CA GLU A 154 -10.52 -24.13 1.09
C GLU A 154 -11.23 -23.94 -0.26
N PHE A 155 -10.48 -24.07 -1.36
CA PHE A 155 -11.08 -24.17 -2.68
C PHE A 155 -11.53 -25.59 -2.96
N LYS A 156 -12.76 -25.75 -3.47
CA LYS A 156 -13.26 -27.02 -3.98
C LYS A 156 -13.60 -26.89 -5.46
N ILE A 157 -13.18 -27.89 -6.24
CA ILE A 157 -13.62 -28.02 -7.62
C ILE A 157 -15.01 -28.63 -7.56
N VAL A 158 -16.00 -27.90 -8.06
CA VAL A 158 -17.38 -28.40 -8.22
C VAL A 158 -17.50 -28.85 -9.67
N GLU A 159 -17.73 -30.13 -9.87
CA GLU A 159 -18.12 -30.66 -11.19
C GLU A 159 -19.55 -30.19 -11.48
N ILE A 160 -19.73 -29.49 -12.60
CA ILE A 160 -21.01 -28.98 -13.09
C ILE A 160 -21.65 -29.98 -14.02
#